data_ca066bdff0aa6a728233d95bf80260a0
#
_entry.id   ca066bdff0aa6a728233d95bf80260a0
#
_cell.length_a   1.000
_cell.length_b   1.000
_cell.length_c   1.000
_cell.angle_alpha   90.00
_cell.angle_beta   90.00
_cell.angle_gamma   90.00
#
_symmetry.space_group_name_H-M   'P 1'
#
loop_
_entity.id
_entity.type
_entity.pdbx_description
1 polymer ?
#
loop_
_entity_poly.entity_id
_entity_poly.type
_entity_poly.pdbx_seq_one_letter_code
_entity_poly.pdbx_strand_id
1 'polypeptide(L)'
;MGRGLLEAKTLLDEHQRIWLKKPSLRLVYQHYYDLAFSNSIPGRALEIGAGSGSLRHCGFEVISTDIVHTPYVDVVSDAHALPFTDSSVNNIVAVDVFHHLQRPIRFLHEVNRLLQPGGRLLLIEPAITIFSRLFLRLFHSEPFDMNVDVLADGQLSRKRNPFDANQALGTVLATKDRKRLPNHVPGLHISKIQWTGSIAYPLSGGFRKWCLLPKIMVKPILHLESIIDKYFGRFVAFRLLLVITKD
;
A
#
# COMPACT_ATOMS: atom_id res chain seq x y z
N MET A 1 -10.62 -18.84 15.34
CA MET A 1 -9.77 -18.12 14.36
C MET A 1 -9.72 -18.98 13.11
N GLY A 2 -10.11 -18.49 11.93
CA GLY A 2 -10.09 -19.28 10.71
C GLY A 2 -8.66 -19.64 10.30
N ARG A 3 -8.45 -20.78 9.59
CA ARG A 3 -7.13 -21.25 9.13
C ARG A 3 -6.34 -20.17 8.41
N GLY A 4 -6.97 -19.39 7.53
CA GLY A 4 -6.32 -18.29 6.79
C GLY A 4 -5.78 -17.16 7.68
N LEU A 5 -6.46 -16.82 8.80
CA LEU A 5 -5.96 -15.81 9.74
C LEU A 5 -4.75 -16.30 10.54
N LEU A 6 -4.65 -17.60 10.82
CA LEU A 6 -3.49 -18.17 11.49
C LEU A 6 -2.25 -18.19 10.57
N GLU A 7 -2.46 -18.56 9.32
CA GLU A 7 -1.42 -18.50 8.28
C GLU A 7 -0.93 -17.04 8.06
N ALA A 8 -1.87 -16.09 8.00
CA ALA A 8 -1.57 -14.66 7.90
C ALA A 8 -0.73 -14.16 9.09
N LYS A 9 -1.09 -14.54 10.32
CA LYS A 9 -0.30 -14.16 11.50
C LYS A 9 1.13 -14.70 11.43
N THR A 10 1.29 -15.97 11.04
CA THR A 10 2.63 -16.57 10.90
C THR A 10 3.50 -15.82 9.89
N LEU A 11 2.91 -15.39 8.77
CA LEU A 11 3.61 -14.60 7.75
C LEU A 11 3.99 -13.21 8.27
N LEU A 12 3.11 -12.54 9.01
CA LEU A 12 3.41 -11.25 9.65
C LEU A 12 4.54 -11.35 10.68
N ASP A 13 4.58 -12.42 11.47
CA ASP A 13 5.68 -12.69 12.41
C ASP A 13 7.01 -12.92 11.68
N GLU A 14 7.00 -13.57 10.50
CA GLU A 14 8.20 -13.72 9.65
C GLU A 14 8.61 -12.36 9.05
N HIS A 15 7.67 -11.58 8.54
CA HIS A 15 7.93 -10.23 8.03
C HIS A 15 8.57 -9.34 9.09
N GLN A 16 8.09 -9.39 10.33
CA GLN A 16 8.69 -8.64 11.42
C GLN A 16 10.13 -9.07 11.70
N ARG A 17 10.42 -10.39 11.73
CA ARG A 17 11.79 -10.90 11.92
C ARG A 17 12.73 -10.41 10.82
N ILE A 18 12.26 -10.39 9.56
CA ILE A 18 13.02 -9.86 8.42
C ILE A 18 13.22 -8.35 8.57
N TRP A 19 12.18 -7.60 8.92
CA TRP A 19 12.22 -6.17 9.18
C TRP A 19 13.31 -5.80 10.20
N LEU A 20 13.34 -6.49 11.33
CA LEU A 20 14.33 -6.24 12.39
C LEU A 20 15.77 -6.53 11.93
N LYS A 21 15.97 -7.51 11.06
CA LYS A 21 17.31 -7.94 10.57
C LYS A 21 17.80 -7.14 9.36
N LYS A 22 16.92 -6.37 8.66
CA LYS A 22 17.26 -5.69 7.40
C LYS A 22 17.22 -4.17 7.53
N PRO A 23 18.31 -3.51 7.96
CA PRO A 23 18.37 -2.05 8.04
C PRO A 23 18.10 -1.34 6.71
N SER A 24 18.55 -1.95 5.58
CA SER A 24 18.32 -1.40 4.24
C SER A 24 16.84 -1.38 3.88
N LEU A 25 16.09 -2.45 4.19
CA LEU A 25 14.64 -2.50 3.98
C LEU A 25 13.93 -1.41 4.79
N ARG A 26 14.32 -1.24 6.07
CA ARG A 26 13.74 -0.20 6.93
C ARG A 26 13.95 1.20 6.35
N LEU A 27 15.13 1.51 5.82
CA LEU A 27 15.41 2.81 5.19
C LEU A 27 14.61 3.02 3.90
N VAL A 28 14.39 1.95 3.11
CA VAL A 28 13.54 2.02 1.90
C VAL A 28 12.08 2.29 2.29
N TYR A 29 11.56 1.59 3.29
CA TYR A 29 10.18 1.83 3.76
C TYR A 29 10.02 3.18 4.46
N GLN A 30 11.03 3.62 5.24
CA GLN A 30 11.04 4.98 5.78
C GLN A 30 10.86 6.01 4.66
N HIS A 31 11.61 5.86 3.56
CA HIS A 31 11.45 6.74 2.39
C HIS A 31 10.03 6.70 1.81
N TYR A 32 9.38 5.53 1.74
CA TYR A 32 8.01 5.43 1.26
C TYR A 32 7.02 6.10 2.22
N TYR A 33 7.19 5.93 3.52
CA TYR A 33 6.36 6.62 4.51
C TYR A 33 6.57 8.13 4.47
N ASP A 34 7.82 8.61 4.39
CA ASP A 34 8.13 10.03 4.23
C ASP A 34 7.47 10.59 2.96
N LEU A 35 7.53 9.82 1.86
CA LEU A 35 6.89 10.19 0.60
C LEU A 35 5.35 10.25 0.73
N ALA A 36 4.72 9.29 1.40
CA ALA A 36 3.28 9.31 1.65
C ALA A 36 2.91 10.50 2.52
N PHE A 37 3.57 10.68 3.67
CA PHE A 37 3.24 11.74 4.61
C PHE A 37 3.60 13.16 4.13
N SER A 38 4.56 13.31 3.21
CA SER A 38 4.81 14.59 2.54
C SER A 38 3.61 15.06 1.68
N ASN A 39 2.67 14.16 1.41
CA ASN A 39 1.41 14.44 0.72
C ASN A 39 0.19 14.42 1.66
N SER A 40 0.38 14.27 2.97
CA SER A 40 -0.70 14.37 3.95
C SER A 40 -1.08 15.83 4.22
N ILE A 41 -2.23 16.01 4.88
CA ILE A 41 -2.64 17.30 5.45
C ILE A 41 -2.56 17.23 6.98
N PRO A 42 -2.46 18.35 7.68
CA PRO A 42 -2.49 18.36 9.14
C PRO A 42 -3.75 17.68 9.70
N GLY A 43 -3.59 16.89 10.76
CA GLY A 43 -4.70 16.28 11.48
C GLY A 43 -4.54 14.76 11.68
N ARG A 44 -5.63 14.11 12.04
CA ARG A 44 -5.65 12.68 12.41
C ARG A 44 -5.39 11.78 11.21
N ALA A 45 -4.49 10.81 11.38
CA ALA A 45 -4.18 9.80 10.38
C ALA A 45 -4.59 8.39 10.84
N LEU A 46 -5.16 7.62 9.91
CA LEU A 46 -5.55 6.22 10.10
C LEU A 46 -4.69 5.35 9.18
N GLU A 47 -4.02 4.34 9.73
CA GLU A 47 -3.30 3.32 8.97
C GLU A 47 -4.22 2.11 8.73
N ILE A 48 -4.30 1.67 7.48
CA ILE A 48 -4.96 0.44 7.08
C ILE A 48 -3.92 -0.61 6.76
N GLY A 49 -4.05 -1.81 7.34
CA GLY A 49 -3.12 -2.90 7.11
C GLY A 49 -1.77 -2.69 7.81
N ALA A 50 -1.80 -2.36 9.11
CA ALA A 50 -0.60 -2.13 9.92
C ALA A 50 0.36 -3.33 9.97
N GLY A 51 -0.16 -4.54 9.82
CA GLY A 51 0.60 -5.77 9.70
C GLY A 51 1.64 -5.96 10.82
N SER A 52 2.92 -5.89 10.45
CA SER A 52 4.06 -6.02 11.37
C SER A 52 4.44 -4.70 12.07
N GLY A 53 3.67 -3.62 11.92
CA GLY A 53 3.90 -2.35 12.59
C GLY A 53 5.03 -1.50 12.01
N SER A 54 5.31 -1.66 10.73
CA SER A 54 6.44 -0.98 10.07
C SER A 54 6.35 0.53 10.15
N LEU A 55 5.16 1.11 9.97
CA LEU A 55 4.92 2.55 10.06
C LEU A 55 5.19 3.08 11.48
N ARG A 56 4.67 2.40 12.49
CA ARG A 56 4.91 2.74 13.91
C ARG A 56 6.38 2.66 14.27
N HIS A 57 7.11 1.64 13.77
CA HIS A 57 8.55 1.54 13.95
C HIS A 57 9.34 2.67 13.28
N CYS A 58 8.79 3.32 12.29
CA CYS A 58 9.34 4.52 11.65
C CYS A 58 8.98 5.83 12.38
N GLY A 59 8.24 5.78 13.49
CA GLY A 59 7.96 6.92 14.36
C GLY A 59 6.79 7.80 13.93
N PHE A 60 5.90 7.29 13.05
CA PHE A 60 4.69 8.03 12.67
C PHE A 60 3.55 7.77 13.68
N GLU A 61 2.86 8.84 14.05
CA GLU A 61 1.67 8.77 14.93
C GLU A 61 0.42 8.57 14.09
N VAL A 62 -0.16 7.38 14.20
CA VAL A 62 -1.37 6.97 13.49
C VAL A 62 -2.23 6.07 14.38
N ILE A 63 -3.52 6.00 14.10
CA ILE A 63 -4.38 4.92 14.62
C ILE A 63 -4.20 3.75 13.66
N SER A 64 -3.63 2.64 14.14
CA SER A 64 -3.30 1.49 13.31
C SER A 64 -4.42 0.46 13.28
N THR A 65 -4.84 0.04 12.07
CA THR A 65 -5.85 -1.02 11.90
C THR A 65 -5.32 -2.16 11.04
N ASP A 66 -5.79 -3.36 11.32
CA ASP A 66 -5.54 -4.56 10.50
C ASP A 66 -6.65 -5.60 10.74
N ILE A 67 -6.86 -6.48 9.78
CA ILE A 67 -7.78 -7.62 9.94
C ILE A 67 -7.17 -8.71 10.84
N VAL A 68 -5.85 -8.74 10.98
CA VAL A 68 -5.08 -9.66 11.83
C VAL A 68 -4.66 -8.94 13.11
N HIS A 69 -4.98 -9.49 14.27
CA HIS A 69 -4.49 -8.97 15.54
C HIS A 69 -2.98 -9.16 15.69
N THR A 70 -2.25 -8.05 15.86
CA THR A 70 -0.84 -8.01 16.24
C THR A 70 -0.62 -7.00 17.37
N PRO A 71 0.54 -6.99 18.06
CA PRO A 71 0.85 -6.00 19.10
C PRO A 71 0.93 -4.53 18.59
N TYR A 72 0.89 -4.34 17.27
CA TYR A 72 1.03 -3.04 16.61
C TYR A 72 -0.29 -2.47 16.11
N VAL A 73 -1.39 -3.22 16.28
CA VAL A 73 -2.73 -2.86 15.81
C VAL A 73 -3.54 -2.30 16.99
N ASP A 74 -4.04 -1.08 16.83
CA ASP A 74 -4.90 -0.44 17.83
C ASP A 74 -6.35 -0.93 17.71
N VAL A 75 -6.82 -1.15 16.47
CA VAL A 75 -8.19 -1.60 16.18
C VAL A 75 -8.17 -2.74 15.15
N VAL A 76 -8.63 -3.91 15.55
CA VAL A 76 -8.81 -5.04 14.61
C VAL A 76 -10.09 -4.82 13.81
N SER A 77 -9.96 -4.64 12.49
CA SER A 77 -11.11 -4.36 11.61
C SER A 77 -10.86 -4.76 10.16
N ASP A 78 -11.94 -5.02 9.45
CA ASP A 78 -11.93 -5.21 8.00
C ASP A 78 -11.94 -3.84 7.32
N ALA A 79 -11.04 -3.62 6.35
CA ALA A 79 -10.98 -2.38 5.58
C ALA A 79 -12.27 -2.07 4.79
N HIS A 80 -13.13 -3.06 4.56
CA HIS A 80 -14.42 -2.88 3.91
C HIS A 80 -15.53 -2.39 4.86
N ALA A 81 -15.29 -2.33 6.19
CA ALA A 81 -16.26 -1.91 7.20
C ALA A 81 -15.50 -1.42 8.45
N LEU A 82 -15.05 -0.18 8.44
CA LEU A 82 -14.20 0.40 9.48
C LEU A 82 -15.05 0.99 10.63
N PRO A 83 -14.71 0.71 11.91
CA PRO A 83 -15.51 1.10 13.06
C PRO A 83 -15.25 2.56 13.51
N PHE A 84 -15.21 3.48 12.58
CA PHE A 84 -15.01 4.89 12.85
C PHE A 84 -16.18 5.71 12.33
N THR A 85 -16.41 6.88 12.93
CA THR A 85 -17.49 7.80 12.56
C THR A 85 -17.18 8.49 11.22
N ASP A 86 -18.23 8.92 10.53
CA ASP A 86 -18.12 9.68 9.29
C ASP A 86 -17.31 10.96 9.50
N SER A 87 -16.53 11.34 8.48
CA SER A 87 -15.73 12.57 8.47
C SER A 87 -14.86 12.76 9.74
N SER A 88 -14.25 11.68 10.24
CA SER A 88 -13.51 11.67 11.50
C SER A 88 -12.00 11.70 11.36
N VAL A 89 -11.47 11.54 10.13
CA VAL A 89 -10.03 11.51 9.86
C VAL A 89 -9.64 12.43 8.71
N ASN A 90 -8.43 12.97 8.78
CA ASN A 90 -7.87 13.85 7.75
C ASN A 90 -7.06 13.07 6.71
N ASN A 91 -6.40 11.99 7.15
CA ASN A 91 -5.60 11.15 6.28
C ASN A 91 -5.89 9.68 6.54
N ILE A 92 -5.88 8.89 5.48
CA ILE A 92 -5.85 7.43 5.53
C ILE A 92 -4.59 7.01 4.78
N VAL A 93 -3.76 6.17 5.38
CA VAL A 93 -2.55 5.64 4.75
C VAL A 93 -2.62 4.13 4.65
N ALA A 94 -2.28 3.58 3.50
CA ALA A 94 -2.17 2.14 3.28
C ALA A 94 -0.96 1.85 2.40
N VAL A 95 -0.07 0.99 2.89
CA VAL A 95 1.17 0.60 2.20
C VAL A 95 1.18 -0.91 2.04
N ASP A 96 1.20 -1.38 0.81
CA ASP A 96 1.12 -2.81 0.48
C ASP A 96 -0.19 -3.48 0.99
N VAL A 97 -1.34 -2.82 0.82
CA VAL A 97 -2.63 -3.30 1.32
C VAL A 97 -3.70 -3.37 0.23
N PHE A 98 -3.80 -2.35 -0.62
CA PHE A 98 -4.90 -2.21 -1.57
C PHE A 98 -4.98 -3.40 -2.53
N HIS A 99 -3.84 -3.95 -2.93
CA HIS A 99 -3.76 -5.12 -3.81
C HIS A 99 -4.23 -6.44 -3.16
N HIS A 100 -4.39 -6.46 -1.83
CA HIS A 100 -4.99 -7.58 -1.09
C HIS A 100 -6.51 -7.46 -0.94
N LEU A 101 -7.10 -6.30 -1.22
CA LEU A 101 -8.53 -6.10 -1.01
C LEU A 101 -9.37 -6.89 -2.01
N GLN A 102 -10.35 -7.62 -1.51
CA GLN A 102 -11.25 -8.43 -2.35
C GLN A 102 -12.21 -7.56 -3.18
N ARG A 103 -12.66 -6.45 -2.60
CA ARG A 103 -13.57 -5.48 -3.21
C ARG A 103 -13.05 -4.06 -2.95
N PRO A 104 -12.04 -3.60 -3.72
CA PRO A 104 -11.44 -2.29 -3.49
C PRO A 104 -12.44 -1.13 -3.51
N ILE A 105 -13.51 -1.25 -4.32
CA ILE A 105 -14.58 -0.26 -4.38
C ILE A 105 -15.25 -0.03 -3.01
N ARG A 106 -15.48 -1.07 -2.22
CA ARG A 106 -16.08 -0.94 -0.88
C ARG A 106 -15.15 -0.22 0.08
N PHE A 107 -13.85 -0.50 0.00
CA PHE A 107 -12.85 0.25 0.75
C PHE A 107 -12.84 1.73 0.34
N LEU A 108 -12.94 2.03 -0.96
CA LEU A 108 -13.00 3.42 -1.43
C LEU A 108 -14.29 4.15 -0.95
N HIS A 109 -15.42 3.45 -0.82
CA HIS A 109 -16.61 4.02 -0.17
C HIS A 109 -16.38 4.29 1.32
N GLU A 110 -15.73 3.38 2.06
CA GLU A 110 -15.35 3.61 3.46
C GLU A 110 -14.37 4.79 3.60
N VAL A 111 -13.38 4.89 2.71
CA VAL A 111 -12.47 6.04 2.65
C VAL A 111 -13.27 7.35 2.47
N ASN A 112 -14.20 7.37 1.51
CA ASN A 112 -15.03 8.55 1.28
C ASN A 112 -15.90 8.91 2.49
N ARG A 113 -16.43 7.90 3.19
CA ARG A 113 -17.21 8.09 4.42
C ARG A 113 -16.36 8.71 5.54
N LEU A 114 -15.17 8.17 5.77
CA LEU A 114 -14.31 8.51 6.91
C LEU A 114 -13.54 9.81 6.75
N LEU A 115 -13.10 10.14 5.54
CA LEU A 115 -12.34 11.37 5.30
C LEU A 115 -13.22 12.61 5.52
N GLN A 116 -12.62 13.63 6.13
CA GLN A 116 -13.16 14.99 6.12
C GLN A 116 -13.06 15.58 4.70
N PRO A 117 -13.84 16.60 4.34
CA PRO A 117 -13.63 17.38 3.11
C PRO A 117 -12.17 17.85 3.02
N GLY A 118 -11.55 17.70 1.85
CA GLY A 118 -10.12 17.94 1.64
C GLY A 118 -9.19 16.85 2.15
N GLY A 119 -9.72 15.83 2.85
CA GLY A 119 -8.96 14.70 3.37
C GLY A 119 -8.34 13.83 2.29
N ARG A 120 -7.31 13.07 2.63
CA ARG A 120 -6.49 12.32 1.66
C ARG A 120 -6.33 10.85 2.00
N LEU A 121 -6.49 10.00 0.99
CA LEU A 121 -6.02 8.62 1.02
C LEU A 121 -4.65 8.58 0.33
N LEU A 122 -3.67 8.03 1.04
CA LEU A 122 -2.27 7.88 0.62
C LEU A 122 -1.98 6.39 0.44
N LEU A 123 -1.88 5.94 -0.80
CA LEU A 123 -1.59 4.55 -1.14
C LEU A 123 -0.16 4.43 -1.65
N ILE A 124 0.63 3.52 -1.10
CA ILE A 124 1.87 3.05 -1.70
C ILE A 124 1.67 1.58 -2.08
N GLU A 125 1.67 1.31 -3.38
CA GLU A 125 1.27 0.01 -3.92
C GLU A 125 2.28 -0.51 -4.95
N PRO A 126 2.28 -1.81 -5.25
CA PRO A 126 3.03 -2.35 -6.37
C PRO A 126 2.64 -1.69 -7.70
N ALA A 127 3.63 -1.43 -8.53
CA ALA A 127 3.45 -0.85 -9.85
C ALA A 127 3.71 -1.90 -10.94
N ILE A 128 2.73 -2.10 -11.83
CA ILE A 128 2.89 -2.96 -13.00
C ILE A 128 3.32 -2.09 -14.19
N THR A 129 4.62 -1.91 -14.30
CA THR A 129 5.30 -1.25 -15.43
C THR A 129 5.83 -2.29 -16.42
N ILE A 130 6.42 -1.85 -17.52
CA ILE A 130 7.04 -2.78 -18.49
C ILE A 130 8.14 -3.60 -17.79
N PHE A 131 9.01 -2.93 -17.03
CA PHE A 131 10.15 -3.58 -16.38
C PHE A 131 9.74 -4.42 -15.16
N SER A 132 8.87 -3.91 -14.29
CA SER A 132 8.40 -4.66 -13.14
C SER A 132 7.60 -5.90 -13.55
N ARG A 133 6.83 -5.83 -14.65
CA ARG A 133 6.09 -6.97 -15.21
C ARG A 133 7.01 -8.13 -15.60
N LEU A 134 8.13 -7.81 -16.26
CA LEU A 134 9.13 -8.82 -16.60
C LEU A 134 9.74 -9.43 -15.33
N PHE A 135 10.12 -8.60 -14.38
CA PHE A 135 10.70 -9.03 -13.11
C PHE A 135 9.72 -9.90 -12.29
N LEU A 136 8.47 -9.49 -12.17
CA LEU A 136 7.45 -10.25 -11.46
C LEU A 136 7.20 -11.62 -12.07
N ARG A 137 7.17 -11.72 -13.39
CA ARG A 137 7.03 -13.01 -14.10
C ARG A 137 8.17 -13.98 -13.83
N LEU A 138 9.39 -13.47 -13.63
CA LEU A 138 10.59 -14.30 -13.47
C LEU A 138 10.85 -14.63 -11.99
N PHE A 139 10.49 -13.75 -11.04
CA PHE A 139 10.97 -13.81 -9.67
C PHE A 139 9.88 -13.72 -8.58
N HIS A 140 8.62 -13.49 -8.95
CA HIS A 140 7.54 -13.30 -7.96
C HIS A 140 6.41 -14.30 -8.16
N SER A 141 5.91 -14.87 -7.06
CA SER A 141 4.84 -15.88 -7.08
C SER A 141 3.43 -15.29 -7.07
N GLU A 142 3.28 -14.00 -6.72
CA GLU A 142 1.95 -13.38 -6.64
C GLU A 142 1.45 -12.99 -8.03
N PRO A 143 0.18 -13.29 -8.35
CA PRO A 143 -0.40 -13.00 -9.65
C PRO A 143 -0.65 -11.50 -9.84
N PHE A 144 -0.61 -11.05 -11.09
CA PHE A 144 -1.12 -9.75 -11.48
C PHE A 144 -2.05 -9.89 -12.70
N ASP A 145 -3.26 -9.38 -12.56
CA ASP A 145 -4.24 -9.31 -13.65
C ASP A 145 -4.60 -7.84 -13.91
N MET A 146 -4.17 -7.34 -15.07
CA MET A 146 -4.45 -5.98 -15.53
C MET A 146 -5.86 -5.81 -16.12
N ASN A 147 -6.64 -6.90 -16.26
CA ASN A 147 -7.99 -6.85 -16.81
C ASN A 147 -9.07 -6.81 -15.72
N VAL A 148 -8.66 -6.81 -14.45
CA VAL A 148 -9.57 -6.66 -13.32
C VAL A 148 -10.31 -5.32 -13.41
N ASP A 149 -11.59 -5.31 -13.05
CA ASP A 149 -12.34 -4.07 -12.79
C ASP A 149 -12.26 -3.75 -11.29
N VAL A 150 -11.43 -2.76 -10.94
CA VAL A 150 -11.17 -2.36 -9.54
C VAL A 150 -12.43 -1.72 -8.91
N LEU A 151 -13.31 -1.18 -9.74
CA LEU A 151 -14.53 -0.50 -9.32
C LEU A 151 -15.76 -1.42 -9.29
N ALA A 152 -15.59 -2.70 -9.64
CA ALA A 152 -16.66 -3.67 -9.54
C ALA A 152 -16.95 -4.05 -8.09
N ASP A 153 -18.22 -4.01 -7.69
CA ASP A 153 -18.68 -4.54 -6.41
C ASP A 153 -19.08 -6.04 -6.54
N GLY A 154 -19.40 -6.67 -5.43
CA GLY A 154 -19.82 -8.06 -5.34
C GLY A 154 -19.74 -8.59 -3.92
N GLN A 155 -20.12 -9.86 -3.74
CA GLN A 155 -20.08 -10.48 -2.41
C GLN A 155 -18.63 -10.68 -1.92
N LEU A 156 -18.42 -10.47 -0.61
CA LEU A 156 -17.17 -10.81 0.08
C LEU A 156 -17.16 -12.30 0.44
N SER A 157 -16.09 -13.00 0.07
CA SER A 157 -15.90 -14.39 0.47
C SER A 157 -15.21 -14.47 1.82
N ARG A 158 -15.87 -15.09 2.80
CA ARG A 158 -15.27 -15.37 4.12
C ARG A 158 -14.15 -16.41 4.10
N LYS A 159 -13.98 -17.12 2.98
CA LYS A 159 -12.96 -18.19 2.83
C LYS A 159 -11.66 -17.69 2.21
N ARG A 160 -11.59 -16.44 1.75
CA ARG A 160 -10.40 -15.87 1.15
C ARG A 160 -9.30 -15.70 2.20
N ASN A 161 -8.06 -16.03 1.82
CA ASN A 161 -6.90 -15.70 2.65
C ASN A 161 -6.65 -14.17 2.58
N PRO A 162 -6.41 -13.48 3.71
CA PRO A 162 -6.08 -12.05 3.71
C PRO A 162 -4.88 -11.67 2.83
N PHE A 163 -3.97 -12.62 2.57
CA PHE A 163 -2.80 -12.42 1.70
C PHE A 163 -3.03 -12.81 0.23
N ASP A 164 -4.24 -13.25 -0.15
CA ASP A 164 -4.55 -13.36 -1.57
C ASP A 164 -4.47 -11.98 -2.21
N ALA A 165 -3.73 -11.85 -3.32
CA ALA A 165 -3.39 -10.56 -3.90
C ALA A 165 -3.59 -10.53 -5.41
N ASN A 166 -3.85 -9.33 -5.92
CA ASN A 166 -3.61 -8.98 -7.31
C ASN A 166 -2.74 -7.72 -7.36
N GLN A 167 -1.46 -7.88 -7.66
CA GLN A 167 -0.47 -6.81 -7.68
C GLN A 167 -0.82 -5.65 -8.64
N ALA A 168 -1.79 -5.85 -9.54
CA ALA A 168 -2.16 -4.85 -10.54
C ALA A 168 -3.19 -3.82 -10.05
N LEU A 169 -3.88 -4.04 -8.91
CA LEU A 169 -5.02 -3.20 -8.49
C LEU A 169 -4.69 -1.70 -8.43
N GLY A 170 -3.56 -1.34 -7.79
CA GLY A 170 -3.11 0.05 -7.72
C GLY A 170 -2.82 0.66 -9.11
N THR A 171 -2.20 -0.12 -10.00
CA THR A 171 -1.88 0.32 -11.36
C THR A 171 -3.13 0.47 -12.22
N VAL A 172 -4.10 -0.43 -12.11
CA VAL A 172 -5.38 -0.34 -12.84
C VAL A 172 -6.16 0.87 -12.37
N LEU A 173 -6.26 1.11 -11.05
CA LEU A 173 -6.89 2.29 -10.49
C LEU A 173 -6.22 3.59 -11.00
N ALA A 174 -4.88 3.63 -11.02
CA ALA A 174 -4.10 4.80 -11.47
C ALA A 174 -4.25 5.09 -12.98
N THR A 175 -4.57 4.11 -13.79
CA THR A 175 -4.56 4.21 -15.26
C THR A 175 -5.95 4.07 -15.87
N LYS A 176 -6.48 2.86 -15.91
CA LYS A 176 -7.77 2.55 -16.57
C LYS A 176 -8.96 3.18 -15.83
N ASP A 177 -8.96 3.09 -14.49
CA ASP A 177 -10.10 3.48 -13.66
C ASP A 177 -10.01 4.89 -13.08
N ARG A 178 -8.91 5.60 -13.33
CA ARG A 178 -8.70 6.96 -12.83
C ARG A 178 -9.87 7.91 -13.13
N LYS A 179 -10.33 7.92 -14.37
CA LYS A 179 -11.45 8.78 -14.81
C LYS A 179 -12.82 8.24 -14.42
N ARG A 180 -12.91 6.95 -14.11
CA ARG A 180 -14.15 6.27 -13.70
C ARG A 180 -14.43 6.43 -12.20
N LEU A 181 -13.37 6.60 -11.40
CA LEU A 181 -13.48 6.68 -9.94
C LEU A 181 -14.54 7.69 -9.46
N PRO A 182 -14.56 8.96 -9.89
CA PRO A 182 -15.56 9.92 -9.42
C PRO A 182 -17.00 9.54 -9.75
N ASN A 183 -17.22 8.75 -10.80
CA ASN A 183 -18.56 8.27 -11.17
C ASN A 183 -19.04 7.11 -10.29
N HIS A 184 -18.12 6.34 -9.68
CA HIS A 184 -18.44 5.19 -8.83
C HIS A 184 -18.40 5.56 -7.33
N VAL A 185 -17.53 6.50 -6.97
CA VAL A 185 -17.42 7.04 -5.60
C VAL A 185 -17.42 8.57 -5.71
N PRO A 186 -18.63 9.19 -5.81
CA PRO A 186 -18.73 10.65 -5.88
C PRO A 186 -18.04 11.34 -4.71
N GLY A 187 -17.29 12.38 -4.99
CA GLY A 187 -16.48 13.09 -4.00
C GLY A 187 -15.05 12.57 -3.84
N LEU A 188 -14.64 11.46 -4.51
CA LEU A 188 -13.24 11.03 -4.55
C LEU A 188 -12.64 11.21 -5.94
N HIS A 189 -11.44 11.80 -6.00
CA HIS A 189 -10.65 11.88 -7.23
C HIS A 189 -9.16 11.64 -6.98
N ILE A 190 -8.45 11.08 -7.97
CA ILE A 190 -6.99 10.91 -7.89
C ILE A 190 -6.33 12.25 -8.21
N SER A 191 -5.79 12.91 -7.17
CA SER A 191 -5.11 14.20 -7.26
C SER A 191 -3.63 14.07 -7.65
N LYS A 192 -2.95 12.96 -7.29
CA LYS A 192 -1.55 12.72 -7.64
C LYS A 192 -1.27 11.26 -7.92
N ILE A 193 -0.41 11.01 -8.91
CA ILE A 193 0.19 9.71 -9.21
C ILE A 193 1.70 9.91 -9.30
N GLN A 194 2.48 9.14 -8.54
CA GLN A 194 3.93 9.17 -8.61
C GLN A 194 4.48 7.75 -8.67
N TRP A 195 5.20 7.45 -9.75
CA TRP A 195 5.90 6.20 -9.96
C TRP A 195 7.23 6.27 -9.23
N THR A 196 7.60 5.25 -8.46
CA THR A 196 8.79 5.24 -7.60
C THR A 196 9.30 3.82 -7.36
N GLY A 197 10.47 3.68 -6.75
CA GLY A 197 10.98 2.38 -6.32
C GLY A 197 11.59 1.55 -7.45
N SER A 198 12.25 2.17 -8.42
CA SER A 198 12.83 1.46 -9.57
C SER A 198 14.04 0.59 -9.21
N ILE A 199 14.80 0.91 -8.17
CA ILE A 199 16.09 0.27 -7.85
C ILE A 199 16.15 -0.22 -6.40
N ALA A 200 15.91 0.67 -5.43
CA ALA A 200 16.17 0.39 -4.02
C ALA A 200 15.35 -0.79 -3.48
N TYR A 201 14.05 -0.84 -3.81
CA TYR A 201 13.18 -1.90 -3.36
C TYR A 201 13.56 -3.28 -3.93
N PRO A 202 13.72 -3.47 -5.25
CA PRO A 202 14.19 -4.74 -5.80
C PRO A 202 15.52 -5.20 -5.19
N LEU A 203 16.51 -4.32 -5.08
CA LEU A 203 17.80 -4.64 -4.49
C LEU A 203 17.75 -4.98 -3.01
N SER A 204 16.78 -4.43 -2.27
CA SER A 204 16.56 -4.78 -0.86
C SER A 204 16.06 -6.21 -0.68
N GLY A 205 15.48 -6.81 -1.73
CA GLY A 205 14.82 -8.11 -1.68
C GLY A 205 13.49 -8.11 -0.93
N GLY A 206 12.95 -6.95 -0.57
CA GLY A 206 11.69 -6.83 0.19
C GLY A 206 11.71 -7.71 1.45
N PHE A 207 10.62 -8.39 1.74
CA PHE A 207 10.52 -9.33 2.87
C PHE A 207 11.11 -10.73 2.61
N ARG A 208 11.99 -10.89 1.61
CA ARG A 208 12.76 -12.12 1.42
C ARG A 208 14.01 -12.13 2.31
N LYS A 209 14.65 -13.30 2.49
CA LYS A 209 15.83 -13.44 3.37
C LYS A 209 17.10 -12.78 2.82
N TRP A 210 17.20 -12.54 1.52
CA TRP A 210 18.36 -11.93 0.88
C TRP A 210 18.24 -10.39 0.78
N CYS A 211 19.40 -9.71 0.67
CA CYS A 211 19.48 -8.26 0.45
C CYS A 211 20.79 -7.97 -0.31
N LEU A 212 20.67 -7.38 -1.49
CA LEU A 212 21.81 -6.94 -2.30
C LEU A 212 22.15 -5.45 -2.08
N LEU A 213 21.35 -4.75 -1.28
CA LEU A 213 21.49 -3.32 -1.00
C LEU A 213 22.18 -3.09 0.35
N PRO A 214 23.49 -2.77 0.40
CA PRO A 214 24.17 -2.40 1.65
C PRO A 214 23.54 -1.13 2.26
N LYS A 215 23.45 -1.05 3.59
CA LYS A 215 22.83 0.07 4.31
C LYS A 215 23.41 1.43 3.87
N ILE A 216 24.73 1.52 3.69
CA ILE A 216 25.42 2.75 3.30
C ILE A 216 25.02 3.25 1.91
N MET A 217 24.61 2.33 1.01
CA MET A 217 24.23 2.65 -0.36
C MET A 217 22.74 3.04 -0.51
N VAL A 218 21.93 2.87 0.55
CA VAL A 218 20.49 3.15 0.45
C VAL A 218 20.22 4.59 0.05
N LYS A 219 20.78 5.57 0.79
CA LYS A 219 20.55 7.00 0.50
C LYS A 219 21.06 7.42 -0.87
N PRO A 220 22.28 7.10 -1.30
CA PRO A 220 22.75 7.37 -2.66
C PRO A 220 21.85 6.76 -3.74
N ILE A 221 21.42 5.51 -3.56
CA ILE A 221 20.56 4.82 -4.52
C ILE A 221 19.15 5.44 -4.56
N LEU A 222 18.55 5.79 -3.44
CA LEU A 222 17.28 6.51 -3.39
C LEU A 222 17.37 7.87 -4.09
N HIS A 223 18.50 8.57 -3.97
CA HIS A 223 18.70 9.83 -4.69
C HIS A 223 18.79 9.60 -6.22
N LEU A 224 19.58 8.63 -6.67
CA LEU A 224 19.66 8.26 -8.09
C LEU A 224 18.29 7.80 -8.62
N GLU A 225 17.59 6.95 -7.84
CA GLU A 225 16.26 6.45 -8.16
C GLU A 225 15.26 7.60 -8.34
N SER A 226 15.29 8.63 -7.49
CA SER A 226 14.38 9.78 -7.60
C SER A 226 14.56 10.53 -8.94
N ILE A 227 15.77 10.58 -9.48
CA ILE A 227 16.06 11.17 -10.80
C ILE A 227 15.51 10.27 -11.91
N ILE A 228 15.77 8.97 -11.83
CA ILE A 228 15.29 7.98 -12.82
C ILE A 228 13.76 7.94 -12.82
N ASP A 229 13.13 7.87 -11.65
CA ASP A 229 11.69 7.77 -11.50
C ASP A 229 10.97 9.02 -12.02
N LYS A 230 11.57 10.19 -11.89
CA LYS A 230 11.02 11.44 -12.44
C LYS A 230 10.80 11.38 -13.95
N TYR A 231 11.72 10.77 -14.71
CA TYR A 231 11.68 10.74 -16.16
C TYR A 231 11.19 9.40 -16.73
N PHE A 232 11.50 8.30 -16.07
CA PHE A 232 11.28 6.95 -16.56
C PHE A 232 10.41 6.08 -15.65
N GLY A 233 9.96 6.59 -14.50
CA GLY A 233 9.25 5.81 -13.49
C GLY A 233 8.06 5.02 -14.05
N ARG A 234 7.30 5.59 -14.98
CA ARG A 234 6.17 4.91 -15.65
C ARG A 234 6.58 3.61 -16.38
N PHE A 235 7.84 3.45 -16.72
CA PHE A 235 8.36 2.28 -17.45
C PHE A 235 9.12 1.31 -16.53
N VAL A 236 9.78 1.82 -15.47
CA VAL A 236 10.73 1.05 -14.67
C VAL A 236 10.37 0.89 -13.20
N ALA A 237 9.47 1.70 -12.67
CA ALA A 237 9.14 1.68 -11.24
C ALA A 237 8.47 0.35 -10.81
N PHE A 238 8.76 -0.06 -9.58
CA PHE A 238 8.12 -1.20 -8.90
C PHE A 238 7.04 -0.78 -7.92
N ARG A 239 6.95 0.53 -7.64
CA ARG A 239 6.00 1.12 -6.70
C ARG A 239 5.32 2.32 -7.32
N LEU A 240 4.13 2.61 -6.83
CA LEU A 240 3.45 3.86 -7.12
C LEU A 240 2.82 4.45 -5.86
N LEU A 241 2.92 5.75 -5.72
CA LEU A 241 2.11 6.53 -4.78
C LEU A 241 0.87 7.02 -5.51
N LEU A 242 -0.30 6.77 -4.92
CA LEU A 242 -1.56 7.42 -5.28
C LEU A 242 -2.01 8.31 -4.13
N VAL A 243 -2.32 9.56 -4.45
CA VAL A 243 -3.04 10.45 -3.54
C VAL A 243 -4.46 10.61 -4.09
N ILE A 244 -5.42 10.18 -3.30
CA ILE A 244 -6.85 10.31 -3.62
C ILE A 244 -7.43 11.31 -2.62
N THR A 245 -8.04 12.35 -3.13
CA THR A 245 -8.56 13.47 -2.32
C THR A 245 -10.08 13.42 -2.30
N LYS A 246 -10.67 13.71 -1.14
CA LYS A 246 -12.11 13.95 -0.99
C LYS A 246 -12.40 15.43 -1.23
N ASP A 247 -13.42 15.70 -2.05
CA ASP A 247 -13.92 17.06 -2.36
C ASP A 247 -14.54 17.74 -1.13
#